data_a04b30fa4a42b1eb9b2fb11365626990
#
_entry.id   a04b30fa4a42b1eb9b2fb11365626990
#
_cell.length_a   1.000
_cell.length_b   1.000
_cell.length_c   1.000
_cell.angle_alpha   90.00
_cell.angle_beta   90.00
_cell.angle_gamma   90.00
#
_symmetry.space_group_name_H-M   'P 1'
#
loop_
_entity.id
_entity.type
_entity.pdbx_description
1 polymer ?
#
loop_
_entity_poly.entity_id
_entity_poly.type
_entity_poly.pdbx_seq_one_letter_code
_entity_poly.pdbx_strand_id
1 'polypeptide(L)'
;KPSSAASDVYKRQAVVRDKIKSFARAAVSAPNPDYPSPPFKIVILDEADSMTQDAQSALRRIMEQYSRITRFCLICNYVSRIIDPVTSRCSKFRFKPLDASSAEARLQYIAQAEGLRISPEVLSMLIHTSDGDMRRSITYLQSLARLVSARGNDASLMSSTTVGELAGIVPMPVIKSLAQTMAVPPYDTD
;
A
#
# COMPACT_ATOMS: atom_id res chain seq x y z
N LYS A 1 9.35 -36.09 -2.30
CA LYS A 1 8.22 -35.43 -1.61
C LYS A 1 8.32 -33.93 -1.88
N PRO A 2 7.27 -33.26 -2.38
CA PRO A 2 7.29 -31.81 -2.48
C PRO A 2 7.48 -31.22 -1.09
N SER A 3 8.24 -30.10 -0.99
CA SER A 3 8.49 -29.44 0.29
C SER A 3 7.16 -28.95 0.89
N SER A 4 7.06 -28.91 2.20
CA SER A 4 5.83 -28.47 2.91
C SER A 4 5.35 -27.07 2.44
N ALA A 5 6.27 -26.17 2.11
CA ALA A 5 5.96 -24.85 1.56
C ALA A 5 5.25 -24.91 0.19
N ALA A 6 5.68 -25.79 -0.72
CA ALA A 6 5.00 -25.98 -2.01
C ALA A 6 3.59 -26.56 -1.83
N SER A 7 3.41 -27.49 -0.88
CA SER A 7 2.10 -28.07 -0.54
C SER A 7 1.14 -27.00 0.02
N ASP A 8 1.63 -26.06 0.84
CA ASP A 8 0.80 -25.01 1.43
C ASP A 8 0.40 -23.95 0.40
N VAL A 9 1.26 -23.60 -0.54
CA VAL A 9 0.92 -22.72 -1.66
C VAL A 9 -0.14 -23.36 -2.55
N TYR A 10 -0.01 -24.63 -2.85
CA TYR A 10 -0.99 -25.38 -3.66
C TYR A 10 -2.35 -25.49 -2.97
N LYS A 11 -2.37 -25.76 -1.67
CA LYS A 11 -3.62 -25.83 -0.87
C LYS A 11 -4.31 -24.45 -0.82
N ARG A 12 -3.57 -23.37 -0.64
CA ARG A 12 -4.13 -22.00 -0.64
C ARG A 12 -4.77 -21.65 -1.99
N GLN A 13 -4.15 -22.02 -3.11
CA GLN A 13 -4.67 -21.75 -4.44
C GLN A 13 -5.96 -22.53 -4.74
N ALA A 14 -6.03 -23.81 -4.40
CA ALA A 14 -7.25 -24.62 -4.56
C ALA A 14 -8.40 -24.06 -3.71
N VAL A 15 -8.13 -23.73 -2.45
CA VAL A 15 -9.13 -23.15 -1.52
C VAL A 15 -9.65 -21.81 -2.04
N VAL A 16 -8.78 -20.93 -2.54
CA VAL A 16 -9.20 -19.63 -3.10
C VAL A 16 -10.09 -19.84 -4.31
N ARG A 17 -9.67 -20.72 -5.24
CA ARG A 17 -10.45 -21.04 -6.46
C ARG A 17 -11.84 -21.57 -6.11
N ASP A 18 -11.93 -22.52 -5.18
CA ASP A 18 -13.19 -23.14 -4.80
C ASP A 18 -14.10 -22.16 -4.03
N LYS A 19 -13.55 -21.35 -3.16
CA LYS A 19 -14.30 -20.30 -2.46
C LYS A 19 -14.84 -19.23 -3.40
N ILE A 20 -14.01 -18.74 -4.33
CA ILE A 20 -14.46 -17.75 -5.33
C ILE A 20 -15.55 -18.35 -6.19
N LYS A 21 -15.38 -19.60 -6.67
CA LYS A 21 -16.38 -20.28 -7.50
C LYS A 21 -17.71 -20.49 -6.74
N SER A 22 -17.65 -20.96 -5.51
CA SER A 22 -18.84 -21.16 -4.65
C SER A 22 -19.57 -19.85 -4.41
N PHE A 23 -18.84 -18.79 -4.07
CA PHE A 23 -19.42 -17.46 -3.89
C PHE A 23 -20.01 -16.92 -5.18
N ALA A 24 -19.30 -17.02 -6.30
CA ALA A 24 -19.77 -16.54 -7.59
C ALA A 24 -21.04 -17.25 -8.06
N ARG A 25 -21.15 -18.56 -7.79
CA ARG A 25 -22.31 -19.39 -8.15
C ARG A 25 -23.54 -19.14 -7.28
N ALA A 26 -23.38 -18.76 -6.01
CA ALA A 26 -24.48 -18.57 -5.09
C ALA A 26 -25.49 -17.54 -5.64
N ALA A 27 -26.76 -17.74 -5.41
CA ALA A 27 -27.80 -16.80 -5.80
C ALA A 27 -27.59 -15.44 -5.11
N VAL A 28 -28.03 -14.37 -5.75
CA VAL A 28 -28.09 -13.06 -5.13
C VAL A 28 -29.30 -13.03 -4.21
N SER A 29 -29.12 -12.66 -2.94
CA SER A 29 -30.23 -12.47 -2.01
C SER A 29 -31.13 -11.33 -2.50
N ALA A 30 -32.41 -11.39 -2.12
CA ALA A 30 -33.33 -10.29 -2.41
C ALA A 30 -32.74 -8.96 -1.84
N PRO A 31 -32.84 -7.86 -2.58
CA PRO A 31 -32.36 -6.57 -2.10
C PRO A 31 -33.10 -6.18 -0.81
N ASN A 32 -32.35 -5.67 0.16
CA ASN A 32 -32.96 -5.12 1.37
C ASN A 32 -33.68 -3.80 0.99
N PRO A 33 -34.98 -3.64 1.30
CA PRO A 33 -35.69 -2.42 0.98
C PRO A 33 -35.09 -1.15 1.60
N ASP A 34 -34.45 -1.26 2.77
CA ASP A 34 -33.82 -0.14 3.48
C ASP A 34 -32.48 0.30 2.87
N TYR A 35 -31.84 -0.57 2.08
CA TYR A 35 -30.54 -0.31 1.47
C TYR A 35 -30.58 -0.75 0.02
N PRO A 36 -30.73 0.18 -0.93
CA PRO A 36 -30.74 -0.15 -2.35
C PRO A 36 -29.41 -0.77 -2.75
N SER A 37 -29.41 -2.07 -2.95
CA SER A 37 -28.23 -2.83 -3.40
C SER A 37 -28.39 -3.29 -4.84
N PRO A 38 -27.30 -3.32 -5.63
CA PRO A 38 -27.38 -3.80 -7.01
C PRO A 38 -27.70 -5.30 -7.05
N PRO A 39 -28.36 -5.78 -8.12
CA PRO A 39 -28.75 -7.19 -8.25
C PRO A 39 -27.58 -8.09 -8.66
N PHE A 40 -26.37 -7.78 -8.18
CA PHE A 40 -25.16 -8.56 -8.43
C PHE A 40 -24.22 -8.51 -7.23
N LYS A 41 -23.38 -9.52 -7.12
CA LYS A 41 -22.32 -9.60 -6.11
C LYS A 41 -21.04 -8.98 -6.64
N ILE A 42 -20.18 -8.55 -5.74
CA ILE A 42 -18.85 -8.02 -6.07
C ILE A 42 -17.80 -8.89 -5.37
N VAL A 43 -16.84 -9.35 -6.15
CA VAL A 43 -15.63 -10.02 -5.68
C VAL A 43 -14.47 -9.07 -5.88
N ILE A 44 -13.81 -8.67 -4.80
CA ILE A 44 -12.62 -7.83 -4.82
C ILE A 44 -11.42 -8.73 -4.57
N LEU A 45 -10.48 -8.74 -5.51
CA LEU A 45 -9.21 -9.46 -5.41
C LEU A 45 -8.08 -8.44 -5.38
N ASP A 46 -7.54 -8.24 -4.19
CA ASP A 46 -6.37 -7.41 -3.98
C ASP A 46 -5.09 -8.19 -4.27
N GLU A 47 -4.03 -7.49 -4.69
CA GLU A 47 -2.76 -8.09 -5.10
C GLU A 47 -2.94 -9.22 -6.15
N ALA A 48 -3.82 -9.01 -7.12
CA ALA A 48 -4.15 -10.03 -8.14
C ALA A 48 -2.93 -10.43 -8.99
N ASP A 49 -1.91 -9.60 -9.07
CA ASP A 49 -0.62 -9.87 -9.73
C ASP A 49 0.28 -10.86 -8.97
N SER A 50 -0.08 -11.22 -7.73
CA SER A 50 0.56 -12.30 -6.97
C SER A 50 0.00 -13.69 -7.29
N MET A 51 -1.12 -13.76 -8.01
CA MET A 51 -1.75 -15.03 -8.40
C MET A 51 -0.94 -15.75 -9.48
N THR A 52 -0.86 -17.07 -9.38
CA THR A 52 -0.25 -17.89 -10.44
C THR A 52 -1.07 -17.86 -11.73
N GLN A 53 -0.44 -18.14 -12.86
CA GLN A 53 -1.08 -18.19 -14.18
C GLN A 53 -2.25 -19.19 -14.22
N ASP A 54 -2.12 -20.34 -13.55
CA ASP A 54 -3.20 -21.35 -13.46
C ASP A 54 -4.39 -20.82 -12.66
N ALA A 55 -4.14 -20.10 -11.57
CA ALA A 55 -5.20 -19.47 -10.78
C ALA A 55 -5.92 -18.38 -11.58
N GLN A 56 -5.19 -17.57 -12.32
CA GLN A 56 -5.75 -16.55 -13.21
C GLN A 56 -6.55 -17.18 -14.36
N SER A 57 -6.09 -18.30 -14.95
CA SER A 57 -6.81 -19.03 -15.98
C SER A 57 -8.11 -19.64 -15.45
N ALA A 58 -8.11 -20.13 -14.22
CA ALA A 58 -9.32 -20.59 -13.54
C ALA A 58 -10.29 -19.42 -13.24
N LEU A 59 -9.77 -18.29 -12.77
CA LEU A 59 -10.53 -17.07 -12.53
C LEU A 59 -11.23 -16.58 -13.80
N ARG A 60 -10.53 -16.58 -14.94
CA ARG A 60 -11.12 -16.24 -16.25
C ARG A 60 -12.40 -17.03 -16.51
N ARG A 61 -12.35 -18.36 -16.32
CA ARG A 61 -13.53 -19.23 -16.55
C ARG A 61 -14.68 -18.88 -15.61
N ILE A 62 -14.38 -18.57 -14.35
CA ILE A 62 -15.38 -18.16 -13.36
C ILE A 62 -16.00 -16.82 -13.76
N MET A 63 -15.20 -15.86 -14.19
CA MET A 63 -15.66 -14.56 -14.67
C MET A 63 -16.61 -14.71 -15.87
N GLU A 64 -16.25 -15.55 -16.86
CA GLU A 64 -17.08 -15.81 -18.03
C GLU A 64 -18.42 -16.45 -17.64
N GLN A 65 -18.39 -17.44 -16.76
CA GLN A 65 -19.56 -18.22 -16.37
C GLN A 65 -20.57 -17.41 -15.53
N TYR A 66 -20.08 -16.54 -14.65
CA TYR A 66 -20.92 -15.86 -13.65
C TYR A 66 -21.00 -14.34 -13.84
N SER A 67 -20.61 -13.81 -14.99
CA SER A 67 -20.60 -12.36 -15.27
C SER A 67 -21.95 -11.67 -15.10
N ARG A 68 -23.06 -12.39 -15.20
CA ARG A 68 -24.41 -11.82 -15.04
C ARG A 68 -24.75 -11.49 -13.58
N ILE A 69 -24.27 -12.31 -12.65
CA ILE A 69 -24.64 -12.24 -11.22
C ILE A 69 -23.47 -11.84 -10.31
N THR A 70 -22.25 -11.81 -10.83
CA THR A 70 -21.05 -11.46 -10.05
C THR A 70 -20.13 -10.58 -10.87
N ARG A 71 -19.69 -9.48 -10.27
CA ARG A 71 -18.69 -8.56 -10.83
C ARG A 71 -17.36 -8.77 -10.13
N PHE A 72 -16.28 -8.61 -10.86
CA PHE A 72 -14.93 -8.80 -10.34
C PHE A 72 -14.17 -7.48 -10.39
N CYS A 73 -13.55 -7.13 -9.29
CA CYS A 73 -12.64 -6.01 -9.15
C CYS A 73 -11.25 -6.58 -8.84
N LEU A 74 -10.32 -6.43 -9.77
CA LEU A 74 -8.94 -6.87 -9.63
C LEU A 74 -8.08 -5.65 -9.34
N ILE A 75 -7.35 -5.69 -8.22
CA ILE A 75 -6.41 -4.64 -7.82
C ILE A 75 -5.01 -5.21 -7.98
N CYS A 76 -4.14 -4.51 -8.70
CA CYS A 76 -2.77 -4.95 -8.94
C CYS A 76 -1.83 -3.75 -9.09
N ASN A 77 -0.56 -3.96 -8.79
CA ASN A 77 0.50 -3.00 -9.04
C ASN A 77 1.07 -3.16 -10.47
N TYR A 78 1.18 -4.39 -10.94
CA TYR A 78 1.81 -4.72 -12.23
C TYR A 78 0.81 -5.44 -13.16
N VAL A 79 0.19 -4.67 -14.06
CA VAL A 79 -0.74 -5.22 -15.06
C VAL A 79 -0.07 -6.29 -15.95
N SER A 80 1.23 -6.16 -16.23
CA SER A 80 2.00 -7.13 -17.01
C SER A 80 2.06 -8.54 -16.41
N ARG A 81 1.77 -8.70 -15.12
CA ARG A 81 1.69 -10.00 -14.44
C ARG A 81 0.30 -10.64 -14.54
N ILE A 82 -0.69 -9.89 -15.01
CA ILE A 82 -2.04 -10.42 -15.24
C ILE A 82 -2.09 -10.92 -16.68
N ILE A 83 -2.59 -12.16 -16.88
CA ILE A 83 -2.67 -12.76 -18.20
C ILE A 83 -3.64 -11.99 -19.12
N ASP A 84 -3.32 -11.91 -20.40
CA ASP A 84 -4.11 -11.18 -21.39
C ASP A 84 -5.59 -11.61 -21.46
N PRO A 85 -5.93 -12.90 -21.35
CA PRO A 85 -7.32 -13.32 -21.34
C PRO A 85 -8.15 -12.77 -20.17
N VAL A 86 -7.54 -12.39 -19.07
CA VAL A 86 -8.20 -11.72 -17.93
C VAL A 86 -8.26 -10.22 -18.17
N THR A 87 -7.14 -9.61 -18.55
CA THR A 87 -7.07 -8.15 -18.75
C THR A 87 -7.98 -7.67 -19.89
N SER A 88 -8.16 -8.48 -20.95
CA SER A 88 -9.03 -8.14 -22.09
C SER A 88 -10.53 -8.12 -21.72
N ARG A 89 -10.92 -8.74 -20.60
CA ARG A 89 -12.30 -8.80 -20.11
C ARG A 89 -12.59 -7.75 -19.03
N CYS A 90 -11.60 -6.95 -18.66
CA CYS A 90 -11.71 -5.93 -17.61
C CYS A 90 -11.59 -4.54 -18.20
N SER A 91 -12.39 -3.62 -17.70
CA SER A 91 -12.12 -2.18 -17.85
C SER A 91 -10.92 -1.80 -17.01
N LYS A 92 -9.93 -1.12 -17.61
CA LYS A 92 -8.67 -0.78 -16.95
C LYS A 92 -8.75 0.65 -16.41
N PHE A 93 -8.54 0.78 -15.11
CA PHE A 93 -8.43 2.06 -14.43
C PHE A 93 -7.01 2.21 -13.88
N ARG A 94 -6.28 3.20 -14.36
CA ARG A 94 -4.93 3.49 -13.90
C ARG A 94 -4.97 4.60 -12.87
N PHE A 95 -4.56 4.28 -11.64
CA PHE A 95 -4.37 5.25 -10.58
C PHE A 95 -2.96 5.83 -10.63
N LYS A 96 -2.87 7.14 -10.53
CA LYS A 96 -1.60 7.85 -10.40
C LYS A 96 -1.22 7.95 -8.93
N PRO A 97 0.07 8.12 -8.60
CA PRO A 97 0.49 8.52 -7.25
C PRO A 97 -0.25 9.81 -6.83
N LEU A 98 -0.46 9.96 -5.54
CA LEU A 98 -1.05 11.19 -4.99
C LEU A 98 -0.09 12.37 -5.24
N ASP A 99 -0.65 13.51 -5.59
CA ASP A 99 0.09 14.77 -5.60
C ASP A 99 0.41 15.22 -4.16
N ALA A 100 1.48 16.00 -4.01
CA ALA A 100 1.97 16.41 -2.70
C ALA A 100 0.91 17.19 -1.89
N SER A 101 0.11 18.03 -2.55
CA SER A 101 -0.93 18.83 -1.89
C SER A 101 -2.06 17.97 -1.33
N SER A 102 -2.51 16.96 -2.08
CA SER A 102 -3.53 16.00 -1.61
C SER A 102 -2.99 15.13 -0.47
N ALA A 103 -1.72 14.73 -0.54
CA ALA A 103 -1.06 13.99 0.52
C ALA A 103 -0.94 14.81 1.81
N GLU A 104 -0.55 16.09 1.68
CA GLU A 104 -0.45 17.03 2.81
C GLU A 104 -1.80 17.26 3.48
N ALA A 105 -2.84 17.56 2.69
CA ALA A 105 -4.19 17.74 3.21
C ALA A 105 -4.69 16.49 3.96
N ARG A 106 -4.37 15.30 3.46
CA ARG A 106 -4.76 14.05 4.12
C ARG A 106 -4.00 13.82 5.43
N LEU A 107 -2.69 14.05 5.47
CA LEU A 107 -1.89 13.95 6.70
C LEU A 107 -2.33 14.97 7.73
N GLN A 108 -2.62 16.20 7.31
CA GLN A 108 -3.13 17.25 8.19
C GLN A 108 -4.47 16.87 8.80
N TYR A 109 -5.40 16.32 7.99
CA TYR A 109 -6.67 15.81 8.48
C TYR A 109 -6.48 14.71 9.54
N ILE A 110 -5.58 13.74 9.29
CA ILE A 110 -5.28 12.67 10.24
C ILE A 110 -4.67 13.26 11.53
N ALA A 111 -3.71 14.18 11.42
CA ALA A 111 -3.09 14.82 12.57
C ALA A 111 -4.11 15.57 13.44
N GLN A 112 -5.02 16.30 12.82
CA GLN A 112 -6.10 17.01 13.53
C GLN A 112 -7.05 16.03 14.23
N ALA A 113 -7.45 14.94 13.56
CA ALA A 113 -8.33 13.92 14.13
C ALA A 113 -7.71 13.23 15.35
N GLU A 114 -6.38 13.07 15.35
CA GLU A 114 -5.58 12.49 16.46
C GLU A 114 -5.15 13.55 17.50
N GLY A 115 -5.56 14.81 17.34
CA GLY A 115 -5.22 15.89 18.25
C GLY A 115 -3.74 16.32 18.22
N LEU A 116 -3.02 16.01 17.15
CA LEU A 116 -1.61 16.33 16.99
C LEU A 116 -1.44 17.73 16.39
N ARG A 117 -0.59 18.54 17.00
CA ARG A 117 -0.20 19.84 16.46
C ARG A 117 1.07 19.68 15.64
N ILE A 118 0.95 19.80 14.33
CA ILE A 118 2.06 19.59 13.38
C ILE A 118 2.24 20.84 12.54
N SER A 119 3.51 21.27 12.37
CA SER A 119 3.84 22.37 11.47
C SER A 119 3.82 21.93 10.00
N PRO A 120 3.57 22.84 9.05
CA PRO A 120 3.63 22.54 7.63
C PRO A 120 4.99 21.98 7.19
N GLU A 121 6.08 22.41 7.84
CA GLU A 121 7.44 21.93 7.56
C GLU A 121 7.58 20.43 7.86
N VAL A 122 7.02 19.98 9.00
CA VAL A 122 7.04 18.56 9.40
C VAL A 122 6.20 17.73 8.44
N LEU A 123 5.04 18.22 8.01
CA LEU A 123 4.19 17.56 7.01
C LEU A 123 4.94 17.39 5.67
N SER A 124 5.55 18.47 5.18
CA SER A 124 6.34 18.45 3.95
C SER A 124 7.50 17.46 4.05
N MET A 125 8.21 17.43 5.20
CA MET A 125 9.30 16.48 5.43
C MET A 125 8.81 15.03 5.45
N LEU A 126 7.66 14.74 6.07
CA LEU A 126 7.04 13.41 6.08
C LEU A 126 6.75 12.90 4.66
N ILE A 127 6.20 13.76 3.80
CA ILE A 127 5.86 13.42 2.42
C ILE A 127 7.13 13.19 1.60
N HIS A 128 8.09 14.10 1.71
CA HIS A 128 9.37 13.99 1.00
C HIS A 128 10.12 12.70 1.39
N THR A 129 10.19 12.42 2.69
CA THR A 129 10.87 11.23 3.22
C THR A 129 10.20 9.92 2.82
N SER A 130 8.90 9.96 2.57
CA SER A 130 8.10 8.78 2.20
C SER A 130 8.06 8.54 0.70
N ASP A 131 8.66 9.41 -0.11
CA ASP A 131 8.65 9.32 -1.57
C ASP A 131 7.23 9.19 -2.17
N GLY A 132 6.28 9.90 -1.58
CA GLY A 132 4.87 9.89 -1.98
C GLY A 132 4.07 8.65 -1.53
N ASP A 133 4.66 7.74 -0.75
CA ASP A 133 3.94 6.62 -0.15
C ASP A 133 3.16 7.09 1.11
N MET A 134 1.86 7.23 0.97
CA MET A 134 0.96 7.67 2.04
C MET A 134 0.98 6.71 3.25
N ARG A 135 1.07 5.42 3.04
CA ARG A 135 1.13 4.43 4.13
C ARG A 135 2.38 4.64 4.98
N ARG A 136 3.50 4.88 4.31
CA ARG A 136 4.79 5.16 4.95
C ARG A 136 4.75 6.51 5.68
N SER A 137 4.17 7.54 5.08
CA SER A 137 3.97 8.85 5.70
C SER A 137 3.15 8.75 6.99
N ILE A 138 2.03 8.01 6.97
CA ILE A 138 1.19 7.78 8.16
C ILE A 138 1.95 6.99 9.23
N THR A 139 2.75 6.00 8.84
CA THR A 139 3.57 5.22 9.79
C THR A 139 4.59 6.10 10.50
N TYR A 140 5.26 6.99 9.78
CA TYR A 140 6.20 7.94 10.38
C TYR A 140 5.48 8.95 11.30
N LEU A 141 4.35 9.47 10.87
CA LEU A 141 3.50 10.34 11.68
C LEU A 141 3.10 9.66 13.01
N GLN A 142 2.68 8.41 12.93
CA GLN A 142 2.29 7.61 14.09
C GLN A 142 3.48 7.35 15.03
N SER A 143 4.65 7.08 14.48
CA SER A 143 5.89 6.88 15.26
C SER A 143 6.31 8.16 15.96
N LEU A 144 6.21 9.31 15.27
CA LEU A 144 6.48 10.63 15.83
C LEU A 144 5.51 10.95 16.98
N ALA A 145 4.22 10.70 16.80
CA ALA A 145 3.21 10.90 17.83
C ALA A 145 3.48 10.06 19.09
N ARG A 146 3.88 8.80 18.92
CA ARG A 146 4.25 7.91 20.02
C ARG A 146 5.49 8.40 20.76
N LEU A 147 6.50 8.90 20.03
CA LEU A 147 7.72 9.45 20.61
C LEU A 147 7.41 10.68 21.49
N VAL A 148 6.59 11.59 20.97
CA VAL A 148 6.15 12.79 21.70
C VAL A 148 5.38 12.41 22.97
N SER A 149 4.44 11.49 22.87
CA SER A 149 3.67 11.00 24.02
C SER A 149 4.53 10.33 25.07
N ALA A 150 5.52 9.51 24.66
CA ALA A 150 6.42 8.81 25.55
C ALA A 150 7.37 9.76 26.33
N ARG A 151 7.64 10.95 25.79
CA ARG A 151 8.49 11.98 26.42
C ARG A 151 7.70 13.13 27.02
N GLY A 152 6.50 12.87 27.51
CA GLY A 152 5.70 13.86 28.26
C GLY A 152 5.08 14.96 27.41
N ASN A 153 4.77 14.68 26.16
CA ASN A 153 4.20 15.64 25.19
C ASN A 153 5.14 16.81 24.85
N ASP A 154 6.43 16.55 24.80
CA ASP A 154 7.41 17.54 24.39
C ASP A 154 7.22 17.93 22.91
N ALA A 155 6.68 19.13 22.70
CA ALA A 155 6.40 19.67 21.37
C ALA A 155 7.68 19.92 20.53
N SER A 156 8.86 20.02 21.17
CA SER A 156 10.13 20.20 20.47
C SER A 156 10.50 18.99 19.60
N LEU A 157 9.98 17.82 19.94
CA LEU A 157 10.18 16.58 19.18
C LEU A 157 9.37 16.54 17.88
N MET A 158 8.35 17.40 17.73
CA MET A 158 7.62 17.58 16.47
C MET A 158 8.44 18.44 15.50
N SER A 159 9.63 17.97 15.13
CA SER A 159 10.55 18.70 14.27
C SER A 159 10.88 17.88 12.99
N SER A 160 11.28 18.58 11.94
CA SER A 160 11.76 17.95 10.71
C SER A 160 13.02 17.11 10.95
N THR A 161 13.86 17.49 11.91
CA THR A 161 15.06 16.73 12.31
C THR A 161 14.70 15.37 12.88
N THR A 162 13.71 15.31 13.79
CA THR A 162 13.25 14.07 14.40
C THR A 162 12.61 13.14 13.35
N VAL A 163 11.89 13.71 12.37
CA VAL A 163 11.36 12.92 11.23
C VAL A 163 12.50 12.30 10.42
N GLY A 164 13.56 13.07 10.15
CA GLY A 164 14.75 12.58 9.45
C GLY A 164 15.42 11.42 10.20
N GLU A 165 15.59 11.56 11.51
CA GLU A 165 16.16 10.52 12.37
C GLU A 165 15.31 9.23 12.37
N LEU A 166 13.99 9.36 12.54
CA LEU A 166 13.05 8.23 12.47
C LEU A 166 13.07 7.52 11.14
N ALA A 167 13.30 8.27 10.07
CA ALA A 167 13.39 7.74 8.71
C ALA A 167 14.78 7.17 8.35
N GLY A 168 15.77 7.32 9.23
CA GLY A 168 17.15 6.90 8.98
C GLY A 168 17.88 7.77 7.96
N ILE A 169 17.46 9.03 7.79
CA ILE A 169 18.14 9.98 6.92
C ILE A 169 19.35 10.55 7.64
N VAL A 170 20.50 10.42 7.01
CA VAL A 170 21.74 11.03 7.54
C VAL A 170 21.68 12.55 7.34
N PRO A 171 21.87 13.37 8.39
CA PRO A 171 21.85 14.81 8.28
C PRO A 171 22.92 15.32 7.30
N MET A 172 22.59 16.32 6.48
CA MET A 172 23.52 16.89 5.48
C MET A 172 24.85 17.38 6.05
N PRO A 173 24.94 17.95 7.27
CA PRO A 173 26.23 18.30 7.88
C PRO A 173 27.17 17.10 8.05
N VAL A 174 26.62 15.92 8.43
CA VAL A 174 27.40 14.68 8.57
C VAL A 174 27.91 14.21 7.22
N ILE A 175 27.07 14.25 6.18
CA ILE A 175 27.47 13.89 4.80
C ILE A 175 28.57 14.84 4.32
N LYS A 176 28.42 16.14 4.55
CA LYS A 176 29.44 17.14 4.18
C LYS A 176 30.76 16.92 4.90
N SER A 177 30.72 16.67 6.22
CA SER A 177 31.90 16.35 7.02
C SER A 177 32.62 15.11 6.50
N LEU A 178 31.85 14.04 6.21
CA LEU A 178 32.41 12.82 5.63
C LEU A 178 33.06 13.09 4.27
N ALA A 179 32.37 13.82 3.39
CA ALA A 179 32.91 14.17 2.07
C ALA A 179 34.19 15.01 2.19
N GLN A 180 34.25 15.96 3.12
CA GLN A 180 35.46 16.76 3.39
C GLN A 180 36.60 15.88 3.89
N THR A 181 36.32 14.96 4.82
CA THR A 181 37.36 14.04 5.34
C THR A 181 37.88 13.11 4.24
N MET A 182 37.01 12.65 3.36
CA MET A 182 37.43 11.82 2.20
C MET A 182 38.18 12.60 1.11
N ALA A 183 37.94 13.91 0.99
CA ALA A 183 38.62 14.75 0.01
C ALA A 183 40.03 15.18 0.45
N VAL A 184 40.37 15.05 1.75
CA VAL A 184 41.74 15.27 2.24
C VAL A 184 42.56 14.02 1.88
N PRO A 185 43.63 14.14 1.06
CA PRO A 185 44.49 13.01 0.75
C PRO A 185 45.09 12.42 2.02
N PRO A 186 45.05 11.09 2.20
CA PRO A 186 45.28 10.49 3.51
C PRO A 186 46.72 10.50 3.99
N TYR A 187 47.71 10.88 3.20
CA TYR A 187 49.09 10.88 3.66
C TYR A 187 49.97 11.81 2.80
N ASP A 188 50.62 12.80 3.43
CA ASP A 188 51.97 13.19 3.05
C ASP A 188 52.86 12.03 3.47
N THR A 189 53.29 11.20 2.50
CA THR A 189 54.38 10.26 2.72
C THR A 189 55.66 10.99 2.37
N ASP A 190 56.27 11.64 3.40
CA ASP A 190 57.70 11.91 3.41
C ASP A 190 58.50 10.60 3.56
#